data_cbcc5b2296406296d368e85de6b82267
#
_entry.id   cbcc5b2296406296d368e85de6b82267
#
_cell.length_a   1.000
_cell.length_b   1.000
_cell.length_c   1.000
_cell.angle_alpha   90.00
_cell.angle_beta   90.00
_cell.angle_gamma   90.00
#
_symmetry.space_group_name_H-M   'P 1'
#
loop_
_entity.id
_entity.type
_entity.pdbx_description
1 polymer ?
#
loop_
_entity_poly.entity_id
_entity_poly.type
_entity_poly.pdbx_seq_one_letter_code
_entity_poly.pdbx_strand_id
1 'polypeptide(L)'
;MSMQGLWSYQRTSYIRRGIIMYYERIYGFDNLHKAFKLARRGKRWKPATARFEVNLLENLLRLSRELQDKTYELSEYHTFKVYEPKERDVMSNSFRDKVVQHSLCDNVLEILLRKNFLYDNYASRVGKGTDFGLNRLDGFMHKFYRQHGLEGWVLKCDIRKYFYSIPHEYLKRILEPYVPEEDVRWLLWYIIDSTADPGIPIGNQSSQLLAVLCLSPLDHFIKEKLGIKYYGRYMDDFYLIHEDKEYLKQCLKDIGMFLAPMGMQLNQKTQIFPLKNGIDFLGFHIYLTETGKTVWKIRRRSKGNMSRKLKKFRKLLDRGLITRESIHQSYQSWKGHALRGNCHHLVREMDELYNSLFKEDNKDVSITVESADRGESQVR
;
A
#
# COMPACT_ATOMS: atom_id res chain seq x y z
N MET A 1 52.73 -4.17 -13.99
CA MET A 1 51.38 -4.72 -13.72
C MET A 1 50.48 -3.54 -13.36
N SER A 2 49.53 -3.24 -14.19
CA SER A 2 48.64 -2.05 -14.04
C SER A 2 47.63 -2.27 -12.92
N MET A 3 47.29 -1.20 -12.20
CA MET A 3 46.27 -1.22 -11.11
C MET A 3 44.89 -1.81 -11.55
N GLN A 4 44.58 -1.80 -12.82
CA GLN A 4 43.37 -2.43 -13.39
C GLN A 4 43.36 -3.96 -13.28
N GLY A 5 44.53 -4.62 -13.28
CA GLY A 5 44.63 -6.08 -13.12
C GLY A 5 44.36 -6.56 -11.70
N LEU A 6 44.64 -5.74 -10.68
CA LEU A 6 44.38 -6.07 -9.28
C LEU A 6 42.89 -6.02 -8.91
N TRP A 7 42.12 -5.09 -9.52
CA TRP A 7 40.69 -4.97 -9.30
C TRP A 7 39.90 -6.14 -9.90
N SER A 8 40.32 -6.66 -11.07
CA SER A 8 39.67 -7.82 -11.68
C SER A 8 39.94 -9.11 -10.88
N TYR A 9 41.14 -9.23 -10.28
CA TYR A 9 41.52 -10.42 -9.48
C TYR A 9 40.80 -10.45 -8.11
N GLN A 10 40.55 -9.30 -7.49
CA GLN A 10 39.79 -9.23 -6.25
C GLN A 10 38.28 -9.55 -6.50
N ARG A 11 37.67 -9.09 -7.60
CA ARG A 11 36.29 -9.48 -7.97
C ARG A 11 36.14 -11.00 -8.10
N THR A 12 37.09 -11.69 -8.75
CA THR A 12 37.03 -13.14 -8.95
C THR A 12 37.27 -13.93 -7.65
N SER A 13 37.99 -13.36 -6.66
CA SER A 13 38.27 -14.02 -5.37
C SER A 13 37.06 -13.94 -4.40
N TYR A 14 36.18 -12.93 -4.54
CA TYR A 14 34.96 -12.83 -3.74
C TYR A 14 33.92 -13.90 -4.14
N ILE A 15 33.84 -14.28 -5.42
CA ILE A 15 32.94 -15.36 -5.92
C ILE A 15 33.31 -16.71 -5.29
N ARG A 16 34.61 -16.97 -4.96
CA ARG A 16 35.08 -18.24 -4.36
C ARG A 16 34.74 -18.39 -2.86
N ARG A 17 34.26 -17.34 -2.16
CA ARG A 17 33.94 -17.36 -0.72
C ARG A 17 32.47 -17.43 -0.37
N GLY A 18 31.54 -17.68 -1.34
CA GLY A 18 30.11 -17.79 -1.07
C GLY A 18 29.47 -16.48 -0.59
N ILE A 19 30.07 -15.32 -0.87
CA ILE A 19 29.50 -14.01 -0.54
C ILE A 19 28.36 -13.75 -1.49
N ILE A 20 27.17 -13.67 -0.95
CA ILE A 20 25.95 -13.31 -1.70
C ILE A 20 26.10 -11.85 -2.13
N MET A 21 26.27 -11.59 -3.42
CA MET A 21 26.25 -10.25 -3.98
C MET A 21 24.79 -9.86 -4.25
N TYR A 22 24.27 -8.97 -3.41
CA TYR A 22 22.88 -8.52 -3.51
C TYR A 22 22.64 -7.69 -4.77
N TYR A 23 23.62 -6.90 -5.22
CA TYR A 23 23.48 -6.08 -6.41
C TYR A 23 23.26 -6.92 -7.69
N GLU A 24 23.94 -8.06 -7.82
CA GLU A 24 23.75 -8.99 -8.94
C GLU A 24 22.32 -9.52 -9.01
N ARG A 25 21.64 -9.65 -7.87
CA ARG A 25 20.22 -10.05 -7.82
C ARG A 25 19.29 -8.99 -8.42
N ILE A 26 19.70 -7.72 -8.47
CA ILE A 26 18.87 -6.65 -9.04
C ILE A 26 18.89 -6.75 -10.56
N TYR A 27 20.08 -6.89 -11.17
CA TYR A 27 20.24 -6.87 -12.62
C TYR A 27 20.22 -8.25 -13.29
N GLY A 28 20.27 -9.35 -12.52
CA GLY A 28 20.17 -10.70 -13.06
C GLY A 28 18.91 -10.90 -13.91
N PHE A 29 19.08 -11.42 -15.14
CA PHE A 29 17.98 -11.54 -16.12
C PHE A 29 16.74 -12.22 -15.56
N ASP A 30 16.89 -13.35 -14.87
CA ASP A 30 15.75 -14.09 -14.30
C ASP A 30 14.99 -13.27 -13.26
N ASN A 31 15.69 -12.47 -12.47
CA ASN A 31 15.11 -11.61 -11.45
C ASN A 31 14.39 -10.41 -12.09
N LEU A 32 14.97 -9.78 -13.11
CA LEU A 32 14.32 -8.75 -13.90
C LEU A 32 13.07 -9.29 -14.61
N HIS A 33 13.13 -10.52 -15.13
CA HIS A 33 11.96 -11.16 -15.74
C HIS A 33 10.84 -11.44 -14.72
N LYS A 34 11.18 -11.91 -13.51
CA LYS A 34 10.21 -12.06 -12.41
C LYS A 34 9.63 -10.70 -12.02
N ALA A 35 10.46 -9.68 -11.87
CA ALA A 35 10.06 -8.31 -11.57
C ALA A 35 9.12 -7.74 -12.63
N PHE A 36 9.40 -7.97 -13.92
CA PHE A 36 8.51 -7.62 -15.03
C PHE A 36 7.13 -8.27 -14.86
N LYS A 37 7.07 -9.58 -14.56
CA LYS A 37 5.79 -10.30 -14.35
C LYS A 37 4.97 -9.69 -13.21
N LEU A 38 5.62 -9.26 -12.13
CA LEU A 38 4.97 -8.58 -11.00
C LEU A 38 4.52 -7.17 -11.39
N ALA A 39 5.38 -6.37 -12.03
CA ALA A 39 5.07 -5.01 -12.45
C ALA A 39 3.87 -4.93 -13.41
N ARG A 40 3.74 -5.91 -14.33
CA ARG A 40 2.63 -5.95 -15.32
C ARG A 40 1.31 -6.47 -14.77
N ARG A 41 1.29 -7.09 -13.59
CA ARG A 41 0.09 -7.74 -13.04
C ARG A 41 -1.09 -6.76 -12.96
N GLY A 42 -2.21 -7.09 -13.61
CA GLY A 42 -3.39 -6.23 -13.71
C GLY A 42 -3.21 -4.96 -14.57
N LYS A 43 -2.10 -4.84 -15.34
CA LYS A 43 -1.78 -3.63 -16.13
C LYS A 43 -1.41 -3.93 -17.59
N ARG A 44 -1.64 -5.16 -18.08
CA ARG A 44 -1.29 -5.54 -19.48
C ARG A 44 -2.00 -4.69 -20.53
N TRP A 45 -3.21 -4.21 -20.23
CA TRP A 45 -4.00 -3.34 -21.09
C TRP A 45 -3.42 -1.92 -21.23
N LYS A 46 -2.46 -1.52 -20.38
CA LYS A 46 -1.84 -0.19 -20.46
C LYS A 46 -0.82 -0.13 -21.61
N PRO A 47 -0.87 0.91 -22.48
CA PRO A 47 0.03 1.00 -23.64
C PRO A 47 1.52 0.93 -23.29
N ALA A 48 1.94 1.55 -22.18
CA ALA A 48 3.34 1.50 -21.75
C ALA A 48 3.79 0.08 -21.36
N THR A 49 2.91 -0.72 -20.73
CA THR A 49 3.19 -2.13 -20.41
C THR A 49 3.26 -2.98 -21.68
N ALA A 50 2.30 -2.81 -22.59
CA ALA A 50 2.27 -3.54 -23.86
C ALA A 50 3.51 -3.24 -24.72
N ARG A 51 3.90 -1.97 -24.87
CA ARG A 51 5.12 -1.59 -25.61
C ARG A 51 6.40 -2.22 -25.01
N PHE A 52 6.51 -2.29 -23.70
CA PHE A 52 7.64 -2.95 -23.06
C PHE A 52 7.62 -4.47 -23.30
N GLU A 53 6.43 -5.09 -23.26
CA GLU A 53 6.24 -6.53 -23.45
C GLU A 53 6.55 -6.99 -24.89
N VAL A 54 6.30 -6.17 -25.92
CA VAL A 54 6.59 -6.49 -27.33
C VAL A 54 8.08 -6.79 -27.55
N ASN A 55 8.97 -5.98 -26.96
CA ASN A 55 10.43 -6.15 -27.08
C ASN A 55 11.03 -6.62 -25.75
N LEU A 56 10.37 -7.58 -25.07
CA LEU A 56 10.68 -7.96 -23.70
C LEU A 56 12.14 -8.37 -23.49
N LEU A 57 12.65 -9.28 -24.34
CA LEU A 57 14.00 -9.80 -24.22
C LEU A 57 15.05 -8.67 -24.32
N GLU A 58 14.93 -7.85 -25.36
CA GLU A 58 15.84 -6.72 -25.59
C GLU A 58 15.78 -5.71 -24.44
N ASN A 59 14.57 -5.35 -24.01
CA ASN A 59 14.38 -4.41 -22.91
C ASN A 59 14.97 -4.91 -21.58
N LEU A 60 14.84 -6.20 -21.27
CA LEU A 60 15.42 -6.78 -20.04
C LEU A 60 16.93 -6.88 -20.14
N LEU A 61 17.49 -7.28 -21.29
CA LEU A 61 18.94 -7.34 -21.51
C LEU A 61 19.58 -5.95 -21.43
N ARG A 62 18.91 -4.94 -22.01
CA ARG A 62 19.35 -3.54 -21.91
C ARG A 62 19.36 -3.06 -20.45
N LEU A 63 18.26 -3.26 -19.70
CA LEU A 63 18.20 -2.93 -18.27
C LEU A 63 19.28 -3.64 -17.48
N SER A 64 19.52 -4.93 -17.74
CA SER A 64 20.57 -5.69 -17.07
C SER A 64 21.95 -5.07 -17.29
N ARG A 65 22.30 -4.70 -18.54
CA ARG A 65 23.58 -4.04 -18.87
C ARG A 65 23.69 -2.65 -18.23
N GLU A 66 22.68 -1.82 -18.37
CA GLU A 66 22.67 -0.46 -17.79
C GLU A 66 22.86 -0.48 -16.27
N LEU A 67 22.24 -1.43 -15.56
CA LEU A 67 22.44 -1.61 -14.12
C LEU A 67 23.84 -2.14 -13.82
N GLN A 68 24.33 -3.13 -14.57
CA GLN A 68 25.65 -3.70 -14.39
C GLN A 68 26.75 -2.67 -14.60
N ASP A 69 26.62 -1.84 -15.64
CA ASP A 69 27.60 -0.80 -16.02
C ASP A 69 27.39 0.51 -15.24
N LYS A 70 26.36 0.58 -14.38
CA LYS A 70 25.96 1.77 -13.60
C LYS A 70 25.60 2.99 -14.48
N THR A 71 25.13 2.72 -15.69
CA THR A 71 24.64 3.73 -16.65
C THR A 71 23.11 3.85 -16.64
N TYR A 72 22.45 3.19 -15.70
CA TYR A 72 21.02 3.25 -15.54
C TYR A 72 20.56 4.65 -15.14
N GLU A 73 19.63 5.22 -15.91
CA GLU A 73 18.98 6.51 -15.66
C GLU A 73 17.50 6.32 -15.38
N LEU A 74 17.02 6.94 -14.29
CA LEU A 74 15.59 7.04 -13.99
C LEU A 74 14.90 7.95 -15.00
N SER A 75 13.75 7.53 -15.49
CA SER A 75 12.88 8.39 -16.29
C SER A 75 12.28 9.50 -15.44
N GLU A 76 11.92 10.61 -16.07
CA GLU A 76 11.15 11.67 -15.43
C GLU A 76 9.84 11.14 -14.82
N TYR A 77 9.46 11.69 -13.69
CA TYR A 77 8.20 11.37 -13.03
C TYR A 77 7.03 12.02 -13.76
N HIS A 78 6.03 11.23 -14.07
CA HIS A 78 4.73 11.73 -14.47
C HIS A 78 3.86 11.96 -13.23
N THR A 79 3.54 13.21 -12.93
CA THR A 79 2.71 13.61 -11.79
C THR A 79 1.25 13.74 -12.21
N PHE A 80 0.34 13.12 -11.45
CA PHE A 80 -1.10 13.24 -11.64
C PHE A 80 -1.83 13.21 -10.30
N LYS A 81 -3.03 13.80 -10.28
CA LYS A 81 -3.87 13.84 -9.08
C LYS A 81 -4.82 12.65 -9.00
N VAL A 82 -4.87 12.03 -7.83
CA VAL A 82 -5.88 11.05 -7.46
C VAL A 82 -6.81 11.68 -6.42
N TYR A 83 -8.13 11.62 -6.65
CA TYR A 83 -9.11 12.31 -5.82
C TYR A 83 -9.81 11.42 -4.79
N GLU A 84 -9.74 10.09 -4.93
CA GLU A 84 -10.36 9.13 -4.01
C GLU A 84 -9.32 8.27 -3.28
N PRO A 85 -9.45 8.05 -1.97
CA PRO A 85 -10.42 8.61 -0.99
C PRO A 85 -10.11 10.04 -0.55
N LYS A 86 -8.93 10.58 -0.91
CA LYS A 86 -8.48 11.96 -0.69
C LYS A 86 -7.64 12.40 -1.88
N GLU A 87 -7.63 13.70 -2.15
CA GLU A 87 -6.74 14.29 -3.14
C GLU A 87 -5.27 14.04 -2.76
N ARG A 88 -4.50 13.50 -3.71
CA ARG A 88 -3.06 13.23 -3.58
C ARG A 88 -2.39 13.42 -4.92
N ASP A 89 -1.22 14.03 -4.90
CA ASP A 89 -0.33 14.02 -6.04
C ASP A 89 0.42 12.69 -6.06
N VAL A 90 0.28 11.94 -7.15
CA VAL A 90 0.95 10.65 -7.35
C VAL A 90 2.01 10.84 -8.42
N MET A 91 3.23 10.49 -8.09
CA MET A 91 4.38 10.50 -9.01
C MET A 91 4.61 9.08 -9.51
N SER A 92 4.58 8.89 -10.81
CA SER A 92 4.73 7.57 -11.43
C SER A 92 5.91 7.56 -12.40
N ASN A 93 6.83 6.65 -12.20
CA ASN A 93 7.90 6.37 -13.15
C ASN A 93 7.39 5.63 -14.39
N SER A 94 8.25 5.52 -15.38
CA SER A 94 8.05 4.67 -16.56
C SER A 94 7.84 3.20 -16.15
N PHE A 95 7.34 2.40 -17.08
CA PHE A 95 7.16 0.96 -16.80
C PHE A 95 8.52 0.24 -16.62
N ARG A 96 9.55 0.68 -17.32
CA ARG A 96 10.93 0.22 -17.21
C ARG A 96 11.45 0.38 -15.77
N ASP A 97 11.27 1.56 -15.19
CA ASP A 97 11.73 1.85 -13.82
C ASP A 97 10.95 1.05 -12.78
N LYS A 98 9.67 0.77 -13.03
CA LYS A 98 8.88 -0.13 -12.17
C LYS A 98 9.46 -1.54 -12.14
N VAL A 99 10.00 -2.04 -13.26
CA VAL A 99 10.69 -3.34 -13.29
C VAL A 99 11.94 -3.32 -12.41
N VAL A 100 12.76 -2.28 -12.52
CA VAL A 100 13.96 -2.11 -11.67
C VAL A 100 13.58 -2.02 -10.19
N GLN A 101 12.58 -1.22 -9.86
CA GLN A 101 12.12 -1.08 -8.45
C GLN A 101 11.55 -2.38 -7.89
N HIS A 102 10.80 -3.16 -8.67
CA HIS A 102 10.39 -4.50 -8.27
C HIS A 102 11.59 -5.41 -8.04
N SER A 103 12.57 -5.40 -8.93
CA SER A 103 13.78 -6.22 -8.74
C SER A 103 14.57 -5.84 -7.48
N LEU A 104 14.77 -4.54 -7.25
CA LEU A 104 15.43 -4.02 -6.05
C LEU A 104 14.67 -4.40 -4.77
N CYS A 105 13.35 -4.15 -4.74
CA CYS A 105 12.54 -4.38 -3.55
C CYS A 105 12.40 -5.86 -3.22
N ASP A 106 12.00 -6.68 -4.21
CA ASP A 106 11.60 -8.07 -3.98
C ASP A 106 12.81 -9.00 -3.80
N ASN A 107 13.95 -8.72 -4.48
CA ASN A 107 15.14 -9.58 -4.42
C ASN A 107 16.19 -9.13 -3.40
N VAL A 108 16.10 -7.87 -2.92
CA VAL A 108 17.14 -7.30 -2.03
C VAL A 108 16.54 -6.67 -0.78
N LEU A 109 15.76 -5.58 -0.92
CA LEU A 109 15.34 -4.80 0.25
C LEU A 109 14.42 -5.57 1.19
N GLU A 110 13.46 -6.34 0.67
CA GLU A 110 12.58 -7.17 1.52
C GLU A 110 13.40 -8.19 2.33
N ILE A 111 14.45 -8.77 1.73
CA ILE A 111 15.31 -9.75 2.40
C ILE A 111 16.12 -9.08 3.51
N LEU A 112 16.74 -7.93 3.23
CA LEU A 112 17.61 -7.22 4.16
C LEU A 112 16.83 -6.59 5.32
N LEU A 113 15.65 -6.03 5.06
CA LEU A 113 14.91 -5.21 6.02
C LEU A 113 13.88 -6.00 6.84
N ARG A 114 13.43 -7.16 6.36
CA ARG A 114 12.33 -7.93 6.97
C ARG A 114 12.49 -8.22 8.45
N LYS A 115 13.71 -8.51 8.89
CA LYS A 115 14.02 -8.87 10.29
C LYS A 115 13.92 -7.67 11.26
N ASN A 116 13.98 -6.44 10.73
CA ASN A 116 14.03 -5.22 11.53
C ASN A 116 12.64 -4.60 11.79
N PHE A 117 11.62 -5.14 11.13
CA PHE A 117 10.26 -4.65 11.32
C PHE A 117 9.58 -5.34 12.49
N LEU A 118 9.00 -4.57 13.39
CA LEU A 118 8.16 -5.13 14.44
C LEU A 118 7.02 -5.97 13.89
N TYR A 119 6.60 -6.99 14.66
CA TYR A 119 5.50 -7.86 14.29
C TYR A 119 4.20 -7.07 14.06
N ASP A 120 3.95 -6.03 14.85
CA ASP A 120 2.74 -5.20 14.82
C ASP A 120 2.82 -4.01 13.86
N ASN A 121 3.71 -4.07 12.86
CA ASN A 121 3.70 -3.25 11.66
C ASN A 121 3.06 -4.04 10.50
N TYR A 122 2.01 -3.50 9.89
CA TYR A 122 1.12 -4.25 9.00
C TYR A 122 1.23 -3.88 7.52
N ALA A 123 1.80 -2.72 7.20
CA ALA A 123 1.85 -2.18 5.84
C ALA A 123 3.00 -2.75 5.01
N SER A 124 2.79 -2.93 3.71
CA SER A 124 3.79 -3.27 2.68
C SER A 124 4.74 -4.41 3.04
N ARG A 125 4.23 -5.43 3.70
CA ARG A 125 4.98 -6.62 4.12
C ARG A 125 4.30 -7.90 3.65
N VAL A 126 5.10 -8.88 3.24
CA VAL A 126 4.60 -10.20 2.85
C VAL A 126 3.87 -10.88 4.03
N GLY A 127 2.67 -11.40 3.78
CA GLY A 127 1.82 -12.03 4.80
C GLY A 127 1.16 -11.07 5.78
N LYS A 128 1.27 -9.76 5.55
CA LYS A 128 0.61 -8.70 6.33
C LYS A 128 -0.45 -7.99 5.47
N GLY A 129 -0.89 -6.83 5.87
CA GLY A 129 -1.87 -6.03 5.14
C GLY A 129 -3.04 -5.64 6.02
N THR A 130 -4.11 -5.16 5.38
CA THR A 130 -5.29 -4.63 6.08
C THR A 130 -5.98 -5.66 6.94
N ASP A 131 -6.17 -6.90 6.44
CA ASP A 131 -6.84 -7.98 7.19
C ASP A 131 -6.04 -8.40 8.42
N PHE A 132 -4.73 -8.54 8.23
CA PHE A 132 -3.85 -8.84 9.36
C PHE A 132 -3.93 -7.75 10.42
N GLY A 133 -3.87 -6.47 10.03
CA GLY A 133 -3.96 -5.34 10.95
C GLY A 133 -5.29 -5.26 11.71
N LEU A 134 -6.41 -5.51 11.02
CA LEU A 134 -7.74 -5.53 11.62
C LEU A 134 -7.89 -6.68 12.62
N ASN A 135 -7.50 -7.91 12.24
CA ASN A 135 -7.53 -9.08 13.12
C ASN A 135 -6.60 -8.90 14.34
N ARG A 136 -5.49 -8.20 14.16
CA ARG A 136 -4.55 -7.93 15.24
C ARG A 136 -5.10 -6.93 16.24
N LEU A 137 -5.73 -5.84 15.74
CA LEU A 137 -6.44 -4.88 16.59
C LEU A 137 -7.58 -5.56 17.36
N ASP A 138 -8.38 -6.37 16.69
CA ASP A 138 -9.45 -7.17 17.28
C ASP A 138 -8.93 -8.04 18.45
N GLY A 139 -7.87 -8.79 18.20
CA GLY A 139 -7.21 -9.60 19.22
C GLY A 139 -6.64 -8.79 20.39
N PHE A 140 -6.15 -7.57 20.14
CA PHE A 140 -5.70 -6.66 21.20
C PHE A 140 -6.86 -6.13 22.04
N MET A 141 -7.96 -5.73 21.40
CA MET A 141 -9.17 -5.26 22.11
C MET A 141 -9.75 -6.36 23.00
N HIS A 142 -9.82 -7.61 22.52
CA HIS A 142 -10.25 -8.76 23.35
C HIS A 142 -9.31 -9.06 24.53
N LYS A 143 -7.98 -8.99 24.33
CA LYS A 143 -7.00 -9.18 25.39
C LYS A 143 -7.07 -8.09 26.45
N PHE A 144 -7.25 -6.85 25.98
CA PHE A 144 -7.42 -5.70 26.87
C PHE A 144 -8.71 -5.84 27.70
N TYR A 145 -9.83 -6.15 27.04
CA TYR A 145 -11.12 -6.33 27.70
C TYR A 145 -11.08 -7.39 28.82
N ARG A 146 -10.41 -8.51 28.60
CA ARG A 146 -10.28 -9.56 29.63
C ARG A 146 -9.54 -9.10 30.89
N GLN A 147 -8.70 -8.09 30.79
CA GLN A 147 -7.89 -7.56 31.91
C GLN A 147 -8.53 -6.34 32.57
N HIS A 148 -9.15 -5.47 31.79
CA HIS A 148 -9.57 -4.13 32.21
C HIS A 148 -11.02 -3.80 31.85
N GLY A 149 -11.79 -4.73 31.27
CA GLY A 149 -13.13 -4.44 30.75
C GLY A 149 -13.11 -3.38 29.66
N LEU A 150 -14.04 -2.43 29.76
CA LEU A 150 -14.11 -1.28 28.83
C LEU A 150 -13.35 -0.05 29.37
N GLU A 151 -12.77 -0.15 30.58
CA GLU A 151 -12.09 0.95 31.25
C GLU A 151 -10.67 1.10 30.70
N GLY A 152 -10.56 1.85 29.62
CA GLY A 152 -9.30 2.10 28.95
C GLY A 152 -9.36 3.25 27.97
N TRP A 153 -8.20 3.61 27.47
CA TRP A 153 -7.99 4.75 26.58
C TRP A 153 -7.23 4.34 25.34
N VAL A 154 -7.48 5.06 24.26
CA VAL A 154 -6.80 4.90 22.99
C VAL A 154 -6.12 6.20 22.63
N LEU A 155 -4.82 6.16 22.36
CA LEU A 155 -4.12 7.21 21.64
C LEU A 155 -4.05 6.80 20.17
N LYS A 156 -4.73 7.56 19.30
CA LYS A 156 -4.74 7.37 17.86
C LYS A 156 -3.91 8.45 17.20
N CYS A 157 -2.88 8.06 16.46
CA CYS A 157 -1.93 8.95 15.82
C CYS A 157 -1.94 8.80 14.31
N ASP A 158 -1.64 9.91 13.65
CA ASP A 158 -1.43 10.02 12.19
C ASP A 158 -0.32 11.05 11.98
N ILE A 159 0.59 10.85 11.01
CA ILE A 159 1.68 11.79 10.73
C ILE A 159 1.25 12.74 9.60
N ARG A 160 1.50 14.01 9.79
CA ARG A 160 1.13 15.04 8.82
C ARG A 160 1.94 14.90 7.54
N LYS A 161 1.26 14.73 6.39
CA LYS A 161 1.86 14.64 5.04
C LYS A 161 3.05 13.68 4.99
N TYR A 162 2.93 12.51 5.59
CA TYR A 162 4.02 11.58 5.88
C TYR A 162 5.02 11.41 4.73
N PHE A 163 4.58 10.95 3.55
CA PHE A 163 5.47 10.73 2.40
C PHE A 163 6.24 11.97 1.95
N TYR A 164 5.65 13.16 2.13
CA TYR A 164 6.27 14.44 1.77
C TYR A 164 7.17 15.00 2.88
N SER A 165 7.18 14.39 4.07
CA SER A 165 7.97 14.86 5.22
C SER A 165 9.16 13.97 5.55
N ILE A 166 9.42 12.92 4.76
CA ILE A 166 10.54 11.99 5.00
C ILE A 166 11.85 12.65 4.52
N PRO A 167 12.80 12.97 5.42
CA PRO A 167 14.09 13.54 5.03
C PRO A 167 14.99 12.46 4.41
N HIS A 168 15.63 12.76 3.29
CA HIS A 168 16.50 11.82 2.59
C HIS A 168 17.70 11.38 3.44
N GLU A 169 18.39 12.31 4.07
CA GLU A 169 19.55 12.01 4.91
C GLU A 169 19.22 11.16 6.13
N TYR A 170 18.06 11.41 6.77
CA TYR A 170 17.59 10.52 7.83
C TYR A 170 17.32 9.11 7.31
N LEU A 171 16.65 9.00 6.17
CA LEU A 171 16.32 7.70 5.56
C LEU A 171 17.58 6.93 5.16
N LYS A 172 18.56 7.57 4.54
CA LYS A 172 19.86 6.97 4.18
C LYS A 172 20.58 6.48 5.43
N ARG A 173 20.67 7.30 6.47
CA ARG A 173 21.34 6.95 7.74
C ARG A 173 20.73 5.71 8.40
N ILE A 174 19.42 5.55 8.40
CA ILE A 174 18.78 4.36 9.01
C ILE A 174 18.86 3.13 8.10
N LEU A 175 19.06 3.31 6.78
CA LEU A 175 19.23 2.22 5.80
C LEU A 175 20.64 1.65 5.81
N GLU A 176 21.65 2.49 5.99
CA GLU A 176 23.06 2.15 5.83
C GLU A 176 23.49 0.88 6.59
N PRO A 177 23.10 0.67 7.87
CA PRO A 177 23.46 -0.55 8.60
C PRO A 177 22.88 -1.84 8.02
N TYR A 178 21.78 -1.74 7.27
CA TYR A 178 21.07 -2.88 6.70
C TYR A 178 21.43 -3.17 5.24
N VAL A 179 22.08 -2.21 4.56
CA VAL A 179 22.48 -2.31 3.15
C VAL A 179 23.99 -2.22 3.06
N PRO A 180 24.72 -3.31 3.36
CA PRO A 180 26.19 -3.27 3.45
C PRO A 180 26.87 -3.09 2.09
N GLU A 181 26.23 -3.49 0.99
CA GLU A 181 26.81 -3.46 -0.36
C GLU A 181 26.70 -2.07 -0.97
N GLU A 182 27.84 -1.49 -1.36
CA GLU A 182 27.94 -0.12 -1.90
C GLU A 182 27.14 0.06 -3.20
N ASP A 183 27.17 -0.94 -4.08
CA ASP A 183 26.46 -0.89 -5.36
C ASP A 183 24.95 -0.88 -5.17
N VAL A 184 24.41 -1.57 -4.13
CA VAL A 184 23.00 -1.49 -3.76
C VAL A 184 22.67 -0.10 -3.21
N ARG A 185 23.56 0.46 -2.35
CA ARG A 185 23.38 1.81 -1.83
C ARG A 185 23.40 2.86 -2.94
N TRP A 186 24.31 2.74 -3.91
CA TRP A 186 24.36 3.63 -5.06
C TRP A 186 22.98 3.73 -5.77
N LEU A 187 22.38 2.60 -6.14
CA LEU A 187 21.09 2.59 -6.81
C LEU A 187 19.97 3.13 -5.90
N LEU A 188 20.01 2.74 -4.63
CA LEU A 188 18.96 3.13 -3.65
C LEU A 188 19.03 4.63 -3.35
N TRP A 189 20.23 5.21 -3.17
CA TRP A 189 20.42 6.64 -2.97
C TRP A 189 20.00 7.43 -4.21
N TYR A 190 20.35 6.94 -5.40
CA TYR A 190 19.91 7.53 -6.65
C TYR A 190 18.38 7.60 -6.77
N ILE A 191 17.68 6.55 -6.35
CA ILE A 191 16.21 6.51 -6.32
C ILE A 191 15.64 7.46 -5.24
N ILE A 192 16.25 7.51 -4.05
CA ILE A 192 15.81 8.41 -2.98
C ILE A 192 15.97 9.87 -3.41
N ASP A 193 17.13 10.23 -3.95
CA ASP A 193 17.46 11.60 -4.34
C ASP A 193 16.80 12.05 -5.65
N SER A 194 16.04 11.18 -6.30
CA SER A 194 15.33 11.51 -7.55
C SER A 194 14.16 12.48 -7.38
N THR A 195 13.82 12.85 -6.16
CA THR A 195 12.75 13.80 -5.83
C THR A 195 13.26 14.89 -4.88
N ALA A 196 12.46 15.93 -4.66
CA ALA A 196 12.80 16.98 -3.72
C ALA A 196 12.89 16.47 -2.27
N ASP A 197 13.89 16.95 -1.53
CA ASP A 197 14.07 16.72 -0.09
C ASP A 197 13.41 17.85 0.73
N PRO A 198 12.59 17.57 1.75
CA PRO A 198 12.12 16.26 2.15
C PRO A 198 11.03 15.71 1.23
N GLY A 199 10.95 14.38 1.16
CA GLY A 199 9.84 13.66 0.53
C GLY A 199 10.28 12.52 -0.35
N ILE A 200 9.46 11.48 -0.41
CA ILE A 200 9.61 10.34 -1.33
C ILE A 200 8.35 10.17 -2.17
N PRO A 201 8.45 9.72 -3.43
CA PRO A 201 7.35 9.74 -4.37
C PRO A 201 6.25 8.74 -4.00
N ILE A 202 5.00 9.22 -3.94
CA ILE A 202 3.85 8.33 -3.82
C ILE A 202 3.61 7.67 -5.17
N GLY A 203 3.79 6.35 -5.24
CA GLY A 203 3.58 5.56 -6.47
C GLY A 203 4.71 4.60 -6.79
N ASN A 204 5.87 4.76 -6.17
CA ASN A 204 6.98 3.82 -6.26
C ASN A 204 6.82 2.67 -5.26
N GLN A 205 7.24 1.46 -5.64
CA GLN A 205 7.26 0.33 -4.72
C GLN A 205 8.31 0.52 -3.62
N SER A 206 9.50 1.02 -3.98
CA SER A 206 10.56 1.34 -3.03
C SER A 206 10.08 2.31 -1.96
N SER A 207 9.37 3.37 -2.33
CA SER A 207 8.84 4.35 -1.38
C SER A 207 7.93 3.74 -0.32
N GLN A 208 7.15 2.70 -0.66
CA GLN A 208 6.29 2.02 0.32
C GLN A 208 7.12 1.32 1.40
N LEU A 209 8.16 0.59 0.99
CA LEU A 209 9.04 -0.13 1.92
C LEU A 209 9.90 0.84 2.74
N LEU A 210 10.40 1.89 2.10
CA LEU A 210 11.19 2.95 2.74
C LEU A 210 10.36 3.72 3.77
N ALA A 211 9.10 4.03 3.47
CA ALA A 211 8.18 4.64 4.43
C ALA A 211 7.90 3.72 5.63
N VAL A 212 7.78 2.42 5.43
CA VAL A 212 7.64 1.48 6.56
C VAL A 212 8.88 1.51 7.43
N LEU A 213 10.08 1.50 6.83
CA LEU A 213 11.35 1.51 7.54
C LEU A 213 11.59 2.81 8.29
N CYS A 214 11.26 3.95 7.70
CA CYS A 214 11.49 5.29 8.28
C CYS A 214 10.93 5.42 9.71
N LEU A 215 9.80 4.80 10.01
CA LEU A 215 9.19 4.78 11.35
C LEU A 215 9.49 3.49 12.15
N SER A 216 10.33 2.58 11.65
CA SER A 216 10.70 1.39 12.42
C SER A 216 11.38 1.73 13.75
N PRO A 217 12.29 2.74 13.84
CA PRO A 217 12.83 3.17 15.13
C PRO A 217 11.76 3.69 16.10
N LEU A 218 10.71 4.35 15.60
CA LEU A 218 9.56 4.76 16.42
C LEU A 218 8.78 3.55 16.95
N ASP A 219 8.59 2.51 16.12
CA ASP A 219 7.92 1.27 16.53
C ASP A 219 8.64 0.63 17.72
N HIS A 220 9.97 0.53 17.65
CA HIS A 220 10.81 0.01 18.73
C HIS A 220 10.77 0.91 19.97
N PHE A 221 10.83 2.22 19.79
CA PHE A 221 10.70 3.18 20.90
C PHE A 221 9.38 3.00 21.65
N ILE A 222 8.25 2.89 20.94
CA ILE A 222 6.93 2.71 21.57
C ILE A 222 6.82 1.36 22.29
N LYS A 223 7.35 0.30 21.70
CA LYS A 223 7.24 -1.06 22.28
C LYS A 223 8.23 -1.29 23.42
N GLU A 224 9.46 -0.85 23.27
CA GLU A 224 10.58 -1.23 24.13
C GLU A 224 10.89 -0.16 25.20
N LYS A 225 10.75 1.12 24.86
CA LYS A 225 11.01 2.23 25.81
C LYS A 225 9.74 2.70 26.52
N LEU A 226 8.65 2.91 25.76
CA LEU A 226 7.37 3.26 26.35
C LEU A 226 6.58 2.03 26.84
N GLY A 227 7.04 0.81 26.63
CA GLY A 227 6.43 -0.42 27.15
C GLY A 227 4.97 -0.68 26.72
N ILE A 228 4.50 -0.06 25.64
CA ILE A 228 3.11 -0.19 25.18
C ILE A 228 2.85 -1.59 24.64
N LYS A 229 2.04 -2.36 25.36
CA LYS A 229 1.69 -3.75 25.01
C LYS A 229 0.79 -3.83 23.78
N TYR A 230 -0.21 -2.97 23.68
CA TYR A 230 -1.24 -2.99 22.63
C TYR A 230 -1.00 -1.84 21.66
N TYR A 231 -0.06 -2.05 20.75
CA TYR A 231 0.38 -1.12 19.72
C TYR A 231 0.27 -1.75 18.35
N GLY A 232 -0.15 -1.00 17.35
CA GLY A 232 -0.11 -1.42 15.96
C GLY A 232 -0.07 -0.25 14.99
N ARG A 233 0.65 -0.45 13.86
CA ARG A 233 0.85 0.58 12.84
C ARG A 233 0.57 0.07 11.43
N TYR A 234 -0.08 0.94 10.63
CA TYR A 234 -0.21 0.79 9.18
C TYR A 234 0.24 2.08 8.49
N MET A 235 1.45 2.11 7.97
CA MET A 235 2.13 3.30 7.44
C MET A 235 2.28 4.38 8.54
N ASP A 236 1.65 5.56 8.32
CA ASP A 236 1.59 6.71 9.21
C ASP A 236 0.46 6.64 10.25
N ASP A 237 -0.44 5.70 10.11
CA ASP A 237 -1.63 5.51 10.96
C ASP A 237 -1.36 4.45 12.04
N PHE A 238 -1.29 4.85 13.32
CA PHE A 238 -1.02 3.93 14.42
C PHE A 238 -1.86 4.21 15.66
N TYR A 239 -1.97 3.20 16.53
CA TYR A 239 -2.73 3.26 17.76
C TYR A 239 -1.97 2.64 18.93
N LEU A 240 -2.22 3.19 20.13
CA LEU A 240 -1.80 2.68 21.42
C LEU A 240 -3.05 2.51 22.29
N ILE A 241 -3.18 1.38 23.00
CA ILE A 241 -4.27 1.14 23.97
C ILE A 241 -3.63 0.93 25.34
N HIS A 242 -4.13 1.66 26.34
CA HIS A 242 -3.66 1.62 27.73
C HIS A 242 -4.80 1.92 28.70
N GLU A 243 -4.73 1.43 29.95
CA GLU A 243 -5.69 1.72 31.00
C GLU A 243 -5.53 3.15 31.55
N ASP A 244 -4.32 3.67 31.59
CA ASP A 244 -4.02 4.99 32.10
C ASP A 244 -3.98 6.06 31.00
N LYS A 245 -4.86 7.06 31.13
CA LYS A 245 -4.95 8.21 30.24
C LYS A 245 -3.76 9.16 30.35
N GLU A 246 -3.29 9.40 31.56
CA GLU A 246 -2.19 10.34 31.80
C GLU A 246 -0.89 9.76 31.24
N TYR A 247 -0.71 8.44 31.35
CA TYR A 247 0.40 7.77 30.70
C TYR A 247 0.36 7.93 29.17
N LEU A 248 -0.80 7.79 28.54
CA LEU A 248 -0.93 8.04 27.09
C LEU A 248 -0.67 9.50 26.72
N LYS A 249 -0.99 10.47 27.59
CA LYS A 249 -0.60 11.88 27.36
C LYS A 249 0.91 12.07 27.40
N GLN A 250 1.60 11.37 28.31
CA GLN A 250 3.06 11.37 28.34
C GLN A 250 3.62 10.71 27.08
N CYS A 251 3.12 9.54 26.69
CA CYS A 251 3.50 8.88 25.44
C CYS A 251 3.33 9.80 24.21
N LEU A 252 2.25 10.57 24.15
CA LEU A 252 2.01 11.54 23.07
C LEU A 252 3.11 12.61 23.00
N LYS A 253 3.54 13.15 24.14
CA LYS A 253 4.66 14.10 24.23
C LYS A 253 5.97 13.48 23.77
N ASP A 254 6.26 12.27 24.27
CA ASP A 254 7.50 11.55 23.97
C ASP A 254 7.59 11.16 22.49
N ILE A 255 6.48 10.74 21.89
CA ILE A 255 6.37 10.49 20.44
C ILE A 255 6.61 11.79 19.65
N GLY A 256 6.05 12.91 20.09
CA GLY A 256 6.29 14.21 19.47
C GLY A 256 7.77 14.61 19.53
N MET A 257 8.42 14.45 20.68
CA MET A 257 9.86 14.70 20.85
C MET A 257 10.72 13.75 20.01
N PHE A 258 10.30 12.49 19.83
CA PHE A 258 10.99 11.52 18.97
C PHE A 258 10.92 11.91 17.49
N LEU A 259 9.79 12.43 17.02
CA LEU A 259 9.58 12.82 15.63
C LEU A 259 10.21 14.17 15.26
N ALA A 260 10.35 15.08 16.23
CA ALA A 260 10.82 16.44 15.99
C ALA A 260 12.22 16.54 15.30
N PRO A 261 13.25 15.76 15.72
CA PRO A 261 14.56 15.79 15.03
C PRO A 261 14.52 15.33 13.56
N MET A 262 13.47 14.62 13.15
CA MET A 262 13.25 14.21 11.77
C MET A 262 12.45 15.25 10.97
N GLY A 263 12.08 16.39 11.56
CA GLY A 263 11.18 17.36 10.95
C GLY A 263 9.74 16.89 10.78
N MET A 264 9.37 15.74 11.37
CA MET A 264 8.03 15.16 11.28
C MET A 264 7.13 15.63 12.41
N GLN A 265 5.85 15.77 12.12
CA GLN A 265 4.86 16.23 13.08
C GLN A 265 3.62 15.34 13.05
N LEU A 266 3.04 15.14 14.22
CA LEU A 266 1.74 14.50 14.35
C LEU A 266 0.65 15.38 13.72
N ASN A 267 -0.33 14.73 13.11
CA ASN A 267 -1.49 15.40 12.55
C ASN A 267 -2.39 15.95 13.67
N GLN A 268 -3.06 17.06 13.45
CA GLN A 268 -4.06 17.64 14.36
C GLN A 268 -5.22 16.68 14.71
N LYS A 269 -5.40 15.60 13.95
CA LYS A 269 -6.38 14.54 14.22
C LYS A 269 -5.90 13.54 15.28
N THR A 270 -4.64 13.63 15.71
CA THR A 270 -4.12 12.82 16.82
C THR A 270 -4.90 13.13 18.08
N GLN A 271 -5.46 12.09 18.73
CA GLN A 271 -6.36 12.27 19.86
C GLN A 271 -6.30 11.10 20.83
N ILE A 272 -6.62 11.39 22.10
CA ILE A 272 -6.84 10.39 23.14
C ILE A 272 -8.33 10.35 23.45
N PHE A 273 -8.92 9.15 23.42
CA PHE A 273 -10.34 8.94 23.69
C PHE A 273 -10.58 7.61 24.42
N PRO A 274 -11.73 7.45 25.12
CA PRO A 274 -12.09 6.19 25.78
C PRO A 274 -12.22 5.03 24.80
N LEU A 275 -11.71 3.84 25.16
CA LEU A 275 -11.78 2.62 24.35
C LEU A 275 -13.22 2.24 23.97
N LYS A 276 -14.19 2.49 24.88
CA LYS A 276 -15.62 2.28 24.64
C LYS A 276 -16.18 3.04 23.42
N ASN A 277 -15.53 4.11 22.99
CA ASN A 277 -15.93 4.85 21.80
C ASN A 277 -15.57 4.12 20.48
N GLY A 278 -14.80 3.01 20.56
CA GLY A 278 -14.32 2.30 19.39
C GLY A 278 -13.14 2.99 18.68
N ILE A 279 -12.50 2.28 17.78
CA ILE A 279 -11.30 2.71 17.06
C ILE A 279 -11.57 2.72 15.56
N ASP A 280 -11.32 3.86 14.94
CA ASP A 280 -11.31 3.98 13.48
C ASP A 280 -9.97 3.49 12.91
N PHE A 281 -9.96 2.36 12.22
CA PHE A 281 -8.74 1.80 11.63
C PHE A 281 -9.02 1.08 10.31
N LEU A 282 -8.18 1.28 9.31
CA LEU A 282 -8.21 0.61 8.00
C LEU A 282 -9.60 0.53 7.33
N GLY A 283 -10.38 1.59 7.45
CA GLY A 283 -11.70 1.69 6.80
C GLY A 283 -12.88 1.28 7.67
N PHE A 284 -12.62 0.70 8.84
CA PHE A 284 -13.65 0.28 9.80
C PHE A 284 -13.64 1.12 11.08
N HIS A 285 -14.79 1.17 11.72
CA HIS A 285 -14.99 1.56 13.10
C HIS A 285 -15.20 0.28 13.91
N ILE A 286 -14.27 -0.02 14.82
CA ILE A 286 -14.23 -1.26 15.59
C ILE A 286 -14.44 -0.93 17.05
N TYR A 287 -15.43 -1.55 17.67
CA TYR A 287 -15.74 -1.32 19.09
C TYR A 287 -16.10 -2.61 19.82
N LEU A 288 -15.97 -2.60 21.15
CA LEU A 288 -16.39 -3.67 22.04
C LEU A 288 -17.81 -3.41 22.52
N THR A 289 -18.61 -4.47 22.57
CA THR A 289 -19.89 -4.49 23.32
C THR A 289 -19.63 -4.64 24.81
N GLU A 290 -20.65 -4.44 25.63
CA GLU A 290 -20.59 -4.66 27.09
C GLU A 290 -20.19 -6.10 27.44
N THR A 291 -20.51 -7.07 26.58
CA THR A 291 -20.14 -8.48 26.73
C THR A 291 -18.74 -8.82 26.20
N GLY A 292 -17.96 -7.82 25.78
CA GLY A 292 -16.59 -7.98 25.25
C GLY A 292 -16.52 -8.50 23.81
N LYS A 293 -17.65 -8.60 23.09
CA LYS A 293 -17.66 -8.96 21.68
C LYS A 293 -17.28 -7.76 20.83
N THR A 294 -16.38 -7.93 19.86
CA THR A 294 -16.04 -6.88 18.91
C THR A 294 -17.06 -6.79 17.77
N VAL A 295 -17.33 -5.56 17.36
CA VAL A 295 -18.21 -5.26 16.22
C VAL A 295 -17.46 -4.35 15.25
N TRP A 296 -17.41 -4.73 13.98
CA TRP A 296 -16.76 -3.97 12.91
C TRP A 296 -17.80 -3.33 12.01
N LYS A 297 -17.86 -2.03 11.94
CA LYS A 297 -18.74 -1.27 11.06
C LYS A 297 -17.93 -0.48 10.04
N ILE A 298 -18.34 -0.51 8.79
CA ILE A 298 -17.74 0.39 7.79
C ILE A 298 -18.02 1.86 8.18
N ARG A 299 -17.06 2.74 7.98
CA ARG A 299 -17.22 4.16 8.36
C ARG A 299 -18.40 4.81 7.64
N ARG A 300 -19.19 5.65 8.33
CA ARG A 300 -20.34 6.39 7.78
C ARG A 300 -20.01 7.10 6.47
N ARG A 301 -18.81 7.70 6.38
CA ARG A 301 -18.34 8.38 5.17
C ARG A 301 -18.27 7.44 3.97
N SER A 302 -17.89 6.17 4.14
CA SER A 302 -17.81 5.17 3.07
C SER A 302 -19.19 4.85 2.51
N LYS A 303 -20.23 4.67 3.37
CA LYS A 303 -21.64 4.53 2.95
C LYS A 303 -22.09 5.74 2.13
N GLY A 304 -21.92 6.94 2.67
CA GLY A 304 -22.35 8.17 2.00
C GLY A 304 -21.63 8.43 0.67
N ASN A 305 -20.33 8.08 0.59
CA ASN A 305 -19.57 8.19 -0.65
C ASN A 305 -20.10 7.21 -1.71
N MET A 306 -20.34 5.94 -1.35
CA MET A 306 -20.84 4.94 -2.29
C MET A 306 -22.24 5.29 -2.79
N SER A 307 -23.15 5.71 -1.90
CA SER A 307 -24.50 6.14 -2.29
C SER A 307 -24.47 7.31 -3.29
N ARG A 308 -23.63 8.34 -3.03
CA ARG A 308 -23.42 9.47 -3.96
C ARG A 308 -22.79 9.02 -5.28
N LYS A 309 -21.84 8.09 -5.22
CA LYS A 309 -21.16 7.54 -6.39
C LYS A 309 -22.12 6.77 -7.29
N LEU A 310 -23.00 5.93 -6.73
CA LEU A 310 -24.02 5.21 -7.49
C LEU A 310 -24.99 6.17 -8.22
N LYS A 311 -25.46 7.23 -7.53
CA LYS A 311 -26.29 8.27 -8.15
C LYS A 311 -25.57 9.02 -9.28
N LYS A 312 -24.27 9.30 -9.12
CA LYS A 312 -23.43 9.88 -10.18
C LYS A 312 -23.26 8.92 -11.35
N PHE A 313 -23.03 7.64 -11.06
CA PHE A 313 -22.87 6.61 -12.08
C PHE A 313 -24.13 6.46 -12.95
N ARG A 314 -25.35 6.55 -12.37
CA ARG A 314 -26.59 6.57 -13.15
C ARG A 314 -26.56 7.70 -14.18
N LYS A 315 -26.25 8.93 -13.77
CA LYS A 315 -26.15 10.08 -14.67
C LYS A 315 -25.09 9.93 -15.77
N LEU A 316 -23.96 9.26 -15.46
CA LEU A 316 -22.91 9.00 -16.44
C LEU A 316 -23.29 7.87 -17.40
N LEU A 317 -24.02 6.86 -16.93
CA LEU A 317 -24.55 5.77 -17.75
C LEU A 317 -25.56 6.31 -18.77
N ASP A 318 -26.50 7.18 -18.34
CA ASP A 318 -27.49 7.81 -19.22
C ASP A 318 -26.84 8.68 -20.32
N ARG A 319 -25.60 9.15 -20.10
CA ARG A 319 -24.79 9.90 -21.06
C ARG A 319 -23.83 9.03 -21.89
N GLY A 320 -23.83 7.72 -21.69
CA GLY A 320 -22.89 6.80 -22.37
C GLY A 320 -21.42 6.95 -21.95
N LEU A 321 -21.13 7.63 -20.81
CA LEU A 321 -19.77 7.93 -20.36
C LEU A 321 -19.17 6.86 -19.45
N ILE A 322 -19.93 5.84 -19.06
CA ILE A 322 -19.49 4.70 -18.23
C ILE A 322 -20.29 3.47 -18.62
N THR A 323 -19.67 2.29 -18.52
CA THR A 323 -20.32 1.01 -18.80
C THR A 323 -20.94 0.40 -17.53
N ARG A 324 -21.94 -0.47 -17.70
CA ARG A 324 -22.59 -1.21 -16.61
C ARG A 324 -21.59 -2.11 -15.87
N GLU A 325 -20.64 -2.73 -16.60
CA GLU A 325 -19.59 -3.58 -16.04
C GLU A 325 -18.71 -2.78 -15.08
N SER A 326 -18.30 -1.56 -15.45
CA SER A 326 -17.49 -0.68 -14.61
C SER A 326 -18.22 -0.28 -13.32
N ILE A 327 -19.54 -0.01 -13.43
CA ILE A 327 -20.40 0.29 -12.27
C ILE A 327 -20.47 -0.93 -11.36
N HIS A 328 -20.77 -2.10 -11.94
CA HIS A 328 -20.86 -3.36 -11.21
C HIS A 328 -19.56 -3.68 -10.47
N GLN A 329 -18.41 -3.63 -11.14
CA GLN A 329 -17.10 -3.85 -10.53
C GLN A 329 -16.83 -2.90 -9.37
N SER A 330 -17.14 -1.60 -9.54
CA SER A 330 -16.97 -0.60 -8.47
C SER A 330 -17.85 -0.90 -7.26
N TYR A 331 -19.10 -1.31 -7.47
CA TYR A 331 -20.03 -1.66 -6.41
C TYR A 331 -19.63 -2.96 -5.72
N GLN A 332 -19.29 -4.02 -6.45
CA GLN A 332 -18.85 -5.29 -5.89
C GLN A 332 -17.57 -5.17 -5.07
N SER A 333 -16.62 -4.33 -5.49
CA SER A 333 -15.42 -4.03 -4.72
C SER A 333 -15.76 -3.40 -3.36
N TRP A 334 -16.67 -2.42 -3.32
CA TRP A 334 -17.14 -1.81 -2.08
C TRP A 334 -17.92 -2.79 -1.21
N LYS A 335 -18.82 -3.58 -1.82
CA LYS A 335 -19.62 -4.61 -1.13
C LYS A 335 -18.74 -5.67 -0.48
N GLY A 336 -17.75 -6.18 -1.22
CA GLY A 336 -16.77 -7.13 -0.70
C GLY A 336 -15.97 -6.56 0.48
N HIS A 337 -15.60 -5.27 0.44
CA HIS A 337 -14.99 -4.61 1.59
C HIS A 337 -15.96 -4.51 2.79
N ALA A 338 -17.20 -4.11 2.57
CA ALA A 338 -18.19 -3.97 3.64
C ALA A 338 -18.54 -5.29 4.32
N LEU A 339 -18.62 -6.39 3.56
CA LEU A 339 -18.93 -7.73 4.07
C LEU A 339 -17.83 -8.34 4.96
N ARG A 340 -16.63 -7.76 5.00
CA ARG A 340 -15.59 -8.14 5.96
C ARG A 340 -15.95 -7.77 7.40
N GLY A 341 -16.88 -6.84 7.59
CA GLY A 341 -17.38 -6.42 8.89
C GLY A 341 -18.83 -6.83 9.13
N ASN A 342 -19.38 -6.47 10.28
CA ASN A 342 -20.76 -6.70 10.67
C ASN A 342 -21.71 -5.72 9.95
N CYS A 343 -21.69 -5.71 8.61
CA CYS A 343 -22.38 -4.72 7.78
C CYS A 343 -23.48 -5.32 6.90
N HIS A 344 -24.01 -6.52 7.21
CA HIS A 344 -25.00 -7.23 6.38
C HIS A 344 -26.28 -6.40 6.11
N HIS A 345 -26.82 -5.73 7.14
CA HIS A 345 -27.99 -4.87 6.98
C HIS A 345 -27.69 -3.70 6.03
N LEU A 346 -26.57 -3.02 6.23
CA LEU A 346 -26.12 -1.94 5.37
C LEU A 346 -25.92 -2.40 3.91
N VAL A 347 -25.35 -3.59 3.71
CA VAL A 347 -25.15 -4.14 2.36
C VAL A 347 -26.50 -4.39 1.70
N ARG A 348 -27.50 -4.90 2.42
CA ARG A 348 -28.87 -5.09 1.90
C ARG A 348 -29.49 -3.76 1.46
N GLU A 349 -29.45 -2.71 2.30
CA GLU A 349 -29.93 -1.37 1.92
C GLU A 349 -29.25 -0.84 0.66
N MET A 350 -27.94 -1.09 0.53
CA MET A 350 -27.19 -0.63 -0.63
C MET A 350 -27.44 -1.48 -1.89
N ASP A 351 -27.72 -2.78 -1.73
CA ASP A 351 -28.19 -3.64 -2.84
C ASP A 351 -29.56 -3.17 -3.36
N GLU A 352 -30.48 -2.77 -2.48
CA GLU A 352 -31.77 -2.19 -2.84
C GLU A 352 -31.57 -0.89 -3.63
N LEU A 353 -30.71 0.01 -3.13
CA LEU A 353 -30.38 1.24 -3.84
C LEU A 353 -29.73 0.98 -5.21
N TYR A 354 -28.80 0.03 -5.28
CA TYR A 354 -28.15 -0.36 -6.55
C TYR A 354 -29.18 -0.88 -7.54
N ASN A 355 -30.08 -1.77 -7.09
CA ASN A 355 -31.11 -2.35 -7.92
C ASN A 355 -32.13 -1.29 -8.39
N SER A 356 -32.55 -0.36 -7.52
CA SER A 356 -33.48 0.72 -7.91
C SER A 356 -32.90 1.64 -8.98
N LEU A 357 -31.57 1.82 -9.00
CA LEU A 357 -30.89 2.69 -9.97
C LEU A 357 -30.60 1.99 -11.31
N PHE A 358 -30.41 0.66 -11.33
CA PHE A 358 -29.83 -0.03 -12.49
C PHE A 358 -30.61 -1.28 -12.99
N LYS A 359 -31.74 -1.69 -12.34
CA LYS A 359 -32.52 -2.87 -12.74
C LYS A 359 -33.59 -2.64 -13.82
N GLU A 360 -33.98 -1.40 -14.11
CA GLU A 360 -35.17 -1.11 -14.94
C GLU A 360 -35.03 -1.34 -16.46
N ASP A 361 -33.86 -1.69 -16.98
CA ASP A 361 -33.65 -1.75 -18.44
C ASP A 361 -33.66 -3.17 -19.04
N ASN A 362 -34.26 -4.16 -18.37
CA ASN A 362 -34.41 -5.51 -18.94
C ASN A 362 -35.70 -5.70 -19.77
N LYS A 363 -36.40 -4.61 -20.15
CA LYS A 363 -37.62 -4.70 -20.96
C LYS A 363 -37.42 -4.66 -22.48
N ASP A 364 -36.20 -4.37 -22.98
CA ASP A 364 -36.01 -4.14 -24.42
C ASP A 364 -35.22 -5.26 -25.18
N VAL A 365 -35.09 -6.46 -24.63
CA VAL A 365 -34.44 -7.59 -25.35
C VAL A 365 -35.40 -8.72 -25.75
N SER A 366 -36.70 -8.55 -25.59
CA SER A 366 -37.70 -9.57 -25.95
C SER A 366 -38.55 -9.26 -27.19
N ILE A 367 -38.17 -8.30 -28.03
CA ILE A 367 -38.90 -8.02 -29.28
C ILE A 367 -37.88 -7.99 -30.43
N THR A 368 -37.36 -9.14 -30.88
CA THR A 368 -36.82 -9.35 -32.24
C THR A 368 -36.51 -10.83 -32.53
N VAL A 369 -37.35 -11.77 -32.14
CA VAL A 369 -37.24 -13.19 -32.62
C VAL A 369 -38.61 -13.77 -32.97
N GLU A 370 -39.56 -12.98 -33.47
CA GLU A 370 -40.82 -13.52 -33.96
C GLU A 370 -41.22 -12.97 -35.35
N SER A 371 -40.26 -12.87 -36.30
CA SER A 371 -40.64 -12.58 -37.71
C SER A 371 -39.68 -13.13 -38.76
N ALA A 372 -39.13 -14.37 -38.54
CA ALA A 372 -38.34 -15.02 -39.57
C ALA A 372 -38.65 -16.52 -39.66
N ASP A 373 -39.94 -16.90 -39.54
CA ASP A 373 -40.30 -18.30 -39.84
C ASP A 373 -41.73 -18.37 -40.47
N ARG A 374 -41.92 -17.72 -41.59
CA ARG A 374 -42.99 -18.03 -42.57
C ARG A 374 -42.57 -17.60 -43.95
N GLY A 375 -42.08 -18.53 -44.71
CA GLY A 375 -41.91 -18.36 -46.14
C GLY A 375 -40.83 -19.22 -46.68
N GLU A 376 -41.20 -20.46 -46.99
CA GLU A 376 -40.81 -21.19 -48.21
C GLU A 376 -41.14 -22.66 -48.08
N SER A 377 -42.39 -22.95 -48.36
CA SER A 377 -42.76 -24.24 -48.90
C SER A 377 -43.45 -23.93 -50.22
N GLN A 378 -42.86 -24.34 -51.28
CA GLN A 378 -43.32 -24.75 -52.60
C GLN A 378 -42.33 -24.31 -53.69
N VAL A 379 -41.77 -25.29 -54.32
CA VAL A 379 -41.78 -25.60 -55.75
C VAL A 379 -40.57 -26.41 -56.15
N ARG A 380 -40.88 -27.68 -56.47
CA ARG A 380 -40.18 -28.65 -57.32
C ARG A 380 -38.83 -29.24 -56.86
#